data_cdf52cd1b1bd062e94b77f5d26a3012d
#
_entry.id   cdf52cd1b1bd062e94b77f5d26a3012d
#
_cell.length_a   1.000
_cell.length_b   1.000
_cell.length_c   1.000
_cell.angle_alpha   90.00
_cell.angle_beta   90.00
_cell.angle_gamma   90.00
#
_symmetry.space_group_name_H-M   'P 1'
#
loop_
_entity.id
_entity.type
_entity.pdbx_description
1 polymer ?
#
loop_
_entity_poly.entity_id
_entity_poly.type
_entity_poly.pdbx_seq_one_letter_code
_entity_poly.pdbx_strand_id
1 'polypeptide(L)'
;KKGEALISRARGEFTADLSHDRSKSRLLDPADPFLIEVGISDSSGKVKASKNDKYLQVEEFLRLLIPSLNSAIEAGHIKKPDSNNPLTIVDLGCGHAYLTFAAHQYLRNEGIAVKVIGIDIRESARARNNEIAKKLGISDSIEFRAEEISETTLKSADVAIALHACDTATDDALAWSVTTGAKLVLVAPCCH
;
A
#
# COMPACT_ATOMS: atom_id res chain seq x y z
N LYS A 1 -21.32 -41.18 42.48
CA LYS A 1 -19.89 -41.47 42.37
C LYS A 1 -19.24 -40.17 41.95
N LYS A 2 -18.42 -39.54 42.80
CA LYS A 2 -17.60 -38.37 42.48
C LYS A 2 -16.33 -38.91 41.83
N GLY A 3 -16.07 -38.53 40.61
CA GLY A 3 -14.82 -38.82 39.92
C GLY A 3 -13.75 -37.81 40.35
N GLU A 4 -12.62 -38.28 40.83
CA GLU A 4 -11.41 -37.49 41.04
C GLU A 4 -10.64 -37.36 39.72
N ALA A 5 -10.36 -36.12 39.33
CA ALA A 5 -9.48 -35.85 38.17
C ALA A 5 -8.04 -35.84 38.64
N LEU A 6 -7.22 -36.76 38.15
CA LEU A 6 -5.77 -36.77 38.34
C LEU A 6 -5.12 -35.82 37.31
N ILE A 7 -4.62 -34.66 37.77
CA ILE A 7 -3.83 -33.74 36.92
C ILE A 7 -2.35 -34.05 37.17
N SER A 8 -1.69 -34.67 36.18
CA SER A 8 -0.24 -34.83 36.17
C SER A 8 0.38 -33.63 35.44
N ARG A 9 1.24 -32.86 36.14
CA ARG A 9 2.06 -31.82 35.55
C ARG A 9 3.40 -32.45 35.17
N ALA A 10 3.63 -32.67 33.87
CA ALA A 10 4.96 -32.96 33.38
C ALA A 10 5.79 -31.66 33.40
N ARG A 11 6.90 -31.64 34.16
CA ARG A 11 7.90 -30.58 34.06
C ARG A 11 8.73 -30.90 32.82
N GLY A 12 8.30 -30.41 31.65
CA GLY A 12 9.18 -30.26 30.51
C GLY A 12 9.82 -28.88 30.60
N GLU A 13 11.13 -28.79 30.49
CA GLU A 13 11.80 -27.52 30.20
C GLU A 13 11.36 -27.09 28.79
N PHE A 14 10.42 -26.18 28.76
CA PHE A 14 9.98 -25.53 27.51
C PHE A 14 11.01 -24.44 27.23
N THR A 15 12.06 -24.75 26.47
CA THR A 15 12.89 -23.74 25.84
C THR A 15 12.03 -23.12 24.74
N ALA A 16 11.45 -21.95 25.02
CA ALA A 16 10.80 -21.18 24.00
C ALA A 16 11.84 -20.88 22.91
N ASP A 17 11.63 -21.40 21.71
CA ASP A 17 12.42 -21.03 20.56
C ASP A 17 12.06 -19.56 20.23
N LEU A 18 12.90 -18.63 20.71
CA LEU A 18 12.77 -17.20 20.47
C LEU A 18 13.22 -16.80 19.05
N SER A 19 13.46 -17.77 18.15
CA SER A 19 13.82 -17.54 16.75
C SER A 19 12.66 -16.97 15.91
N HIS A 20 11.60 -16.44 16.53
CA HIS A 20 10.53 -15.71 15.83
C HIS A 20 10.98 -14.37 15.24
N ASP A 21 12.19 -13.94 15.50
CA ASP A 21 12.80 -12.79 14.82
C ASP A 21 13.51 -13.21 13.51
N ARG A 22 12.80 -14.00 12.67
CA ARG A 22 13.17 -14.10 11.27
C ARG A 22 12.99 -12.72 10.67
N SER A 23 14.11 -12.04 10.40
CA SER A 23 14.08 -10.81 9.63
C SER A 23 13.33 -11.08 8.33
N LYS A 24 12.07 -10.63 8.26
CA LYS A 24 11.28 -10.74 7.02
C LYS A 24 12.12 -10.11 5.92
N SER A 25 12.37 -10.81 4.83
CA SER A 25 13.09 -10.24 3.69
C SER A 25 12.42 -8.93 3.29
N ARG A 26 13.22 -7.89 3.13
CA ARG A 26 12.72 -6.57 2.74
C ARG A 26 12.22 -6.63 1.30
N LEU A 27 11.08 -6.01 1.04
CA LEU A 27 10.50 -5.88 -0.30
C LEU A 27 11.05 -4.65 -1.02
N LEU A 28 11.48 -3.65 -0.25
CA LEU A 28 12.04 -2.40 -0.75
C LEU A 28 13.44 -2.19 -0.19
N ASP A 29 14.36 -1.76 -1.04
CA ASP A 29 15.66 -1.30 -0.59
C ASP A 29 15.49 0.05 0.15
N PRO A 30 15.98 0.19 1.40
CA PRO A 30 15.99 1.49 2.08
C PRO A 30 16.65 2.62 1.30
N ALA A 31 17.56 2.31 0.38
CA ALA A 31 18.23 3.26 -0.49
C ALA A 31 17.43 3.63 -1.75
N ASP A 32 16.23 3.08 -1.92
CA ASP A 32 15.38 3.41 -3.06
C ASP A 32 15.13 4.94 -3.12
N PRO A 33 15.34 5.58 -4.27
CA PRO A 33 15.22 7.03 -4.41
C PRO A 33 13.89 7.60 -3.93
N PHE A 34 12.78 6.86 -4.10
CA PHE A 34 11.49 7.36 -3.62
C PHE A 34 11.45 7.45 -2.08
N LEU A 35 12.06 6.50 -1.35
CA LEU A 35 12.10 6.55 0.12
C LEU A 35 12.90 7.75 0.65
N ILE A 36 13.91 8.16 -0.11
CA ILE A 36 14.69 9.38 0.18
C ILE A 36 13.84 10.62 -0.09
N GLU A 37 13.20 10.71 -1.25
CA GLU A 37 12.39 11.88 -1.66
C GLU A 37 11.14 12.07 -0.78
N VAL A 38 10.47 10.99 -0.38
CA VAL A 38 9.35 11.08 0.57
C VAL A 38 9.81 11.32 2.02
N GLY A 39 11.11 11.23 2.30
CA GLY A 39 11.72 11.54 3.58
C GLY A 39 11.68 10.41 4.61
N ILE A 40 11.48 9.17 4.19
CA ILE A 40 11.59 7.97 5.04
C ILE A 40 13.05 7.63 5.27
N SER A 41 13.86 7.60 4.21
CA SER A 41 15.31 7.40 4.29
C SER A 41 16.06 8.74 4.26
N ASP A 42 17.28 8.73 4.72
CA ASP A 42 18.22 9.84 4.58
C ASP A 42 18.98 9.75 3.23
N SER A 43 19.82 10.74 2.95
CA SER A 43 20.60 10.80 1.72
C SER A 43 21.65 9.68 1.57
N SER A 44 21.96 8.95 2.64
CA SER A 44 22.83 7.77 2.59
C SER A 44 22.06 6.47 2.32
N GLY A 45 20.73 6.53 2.15
CA GLY A 45 19.88 5.36 1.94
C GLY A 45 19.52 4.60 3.22
N LYS A 46 19.69 5.22 4.39
CA LYS A 46 19.35 4.61 5.67
C LYS A 46 17.99 5.11 6.16
N VAL A 47 17.11 4.19 6.58
CA VAL A 47 15.83 4.57 7.20
C VAL A 47 16.07 5.41 8.45
N LYS A 48 15.44 6.58 8.50
CA LYS A 48 15.51 7.48 9.67
C LYS A 48 14.84 6.82 10.87
N ALA A 49 15.45 6.88 12.06
CA ALA A 49 14.89 6.28 13.27
C ALA A 49 13.43 6.75 13.54
N SER A 50 13.14 8.04 13.32
CA SER A 50 11.79 8.63 13.46
C SER A 50 10.79 8.20 12.38
N LYS A 51 11.22 7.47 11.36
CA LYS A 51 10.40 7.02 10.23
C LYS A 51 10.35 5.49 10.09
N ASN A 52 10.94 4.77 11.04
CA ASN A 52 10.96 3.31 11.02
C ASN A 52 9.55 2.71 10.93
N ASP A 53 8.58 3.23 11.71
CA ASP A 53 7.20 2.76 11.67
C ASP A 53 6.55 3.00 10.31
N LYS A 54 6.88 4.13 9.66
CA LYS A 54 6.40 4.41 8.29
C LYS A 54 7.01 3.45 7.26
N TYR A 55 8.29 3.12 7.40
CA TYR A 55 8.92 2.13 6.54
C TYR A 55 8.27 0.75 6.71
N LEU A 56 8.05 0.31 7.95
CA LEU A 56 7.38 -0.95 8.24
C LEU A 56 5.93 -0.97 7.70
N GLN A 57 5.22 0.15 7.83
CA GLN A 57 3.86 0.29 7.29
C GLN A 57 3.83 0.12 5.75
N VAL A 58 4.83 0.68 5.05
CA VAL A 58 4.99 0.51 3.61
C VAL A 58 5.26 -0.95 3.25
N GLU A 59 6.17 -1.61 3.97
CA GLU A 59 6.48 -3.03 3.79
C GLU A 59 5.24 -3.93 4.00
N GLU A 60 4.49 -3.72 5.08
CA GLU A 60 3.29 -4.52 5.37
C GLU A 60 2.18 -4.27 4.34
N PHE A 61 2.03 -3.03 3.86
CA PHE A 61 1.10 -2.73 2.76
C PHE A 61 1.45 -3.54 1.50
N LEU A 62 2.72 -3.57 1.09
CA LEU A 62 3.13 -4.34 -0.08
C LEU A 62 2.92 -5.86 0.12
N ARG A 63 3.13 -6.37 1.35
CA ARG A 63 2.85 -7.78 1.69
C ARG A 63 1.37 -8.14 1.58
N LEU A 64 0.46 -7.18 1.65
CA LEU A 64 -0.97 -7.36 1.41
C LEU A 64 -1.32 -7.17 -0.06
N LEU A 65 -0.82 -6.10 -0.67
CA LEU A 65 -1.14 -5.76 -2.07
C LEU A 65 -0.70 -6.85 -3.04
N ILE A 66 0.55 -7.31 -2.93
CA ILE A 66 1.17 -8.18 -3.94
C ILE A 66 0.46 -9.53 -4.06
N PRO A 67 0.24 -10.31 -2.97
CA PRO A 67 -0.48 -11.58 -3.07
C PRO A 67 -1.92 -11.40 -3.53
N SER A 68 -2.60 -10.32 -3.08
CA SER A 68 -3.97 -10.03 -3.48
C SER A 68 -4.08 -9.71 -4.98
N LEU A 69 -3.13 -8.92 -5.50
CA LEU A 69 -3.05 -8.60 -6.92
C LEU A 69 -2.78 -9.86 -7.76
N ASN A 70 -1.80 -10.66 -7.36
CA ASN A 70 -1.47 -11.91 -8.06
C ASN A 70 -2.67 -12.85 -8.11
N SER A 71 -3.36 -13.04 -6.98
CA SER A 71 -4.59 -13.85 -6.92
C SER A 71 -5.68 -13.32 -7.84
N ALA A 72 -5.87 -11.99 -7.91
CA ALA A 72 -6.86 -11.38 -8.80
C ALA A 72 -6.51 -11.56 -10.29
N ILE A 73 -5.22 -11.53 -10.64
CA ILE A 73 -4.74 -11.80 -12.00
C ILE A 73 -4.90 -13.29 -12.34
N GLU A 74 -4.51 -14.20 -11.46
CA GLU A 74 -4.62 -15.65 -11.65
C GLU A 74 -6.09 -16.08 -11.78
N ALA A 75 -6.98 -15.47 -11.02
CA ALA A 75 -8.43 -15.70 -11.11
C ALA A 75 -9.07 -15.07 -12.35
N GLY A 76 -8.33 -14.29 -13.15
CA GLY A 76 -8.83 -13.62 -14.33
C GLY A 76 -9.72 -12.39 -14.07
N HIS A 77 -9.76 -11.90 -12.82
CA HIS A 77 -10.49 -10.66 -12.47
C HIS A 77 -9.76 -9.43 -12.99
N ILE A 78 -8.44 -9.44 -12.97
CA ILE A 78 -7.57 -8.41 -13.54
C ILE A 78 -6.82 -9.04 -14.70
N LYS A 79 -6.82 -8.39 -15.87
CA LYS A 79 -5.99 -8.81 -17.00
C LYS A 79 -4.52 -8.67 -16.66
N LYS A 80 -3.69 -9.60 -17.13
CA LYS A 80 -2.25 -9.47 -16.97
C LYS A 80 -1.79 -8.15 -17.61
N PRO A 81 -1.17 -7.25 -16.83
CA PRO A 81 -0.76 -5.94 -17.31
C PRO A 81 0.33 -6.04 -18.38
N ASP A 82 0.27 -5.17 -19.38
CA ASP A 82 1.29 -4.98 -20.41
C ASP A 82 1.42 -3.49 -20.76
N SER A 83 2.35 -3.15 -21.64
CA SER A 83 2.62 -1.76 -22.04
C SER A 83 1.42 -1.05 -22.68
N ASN A 84 0.51 -1.78 -23.32
CA ASN A 84 -0.68 -1.23 -23.96
C ASN A 84 -1.88 -1.14 -23.00
N ASN A 85 -1.86 -2.00 -21.96
CA ASN A 85 -2.88 -2.09 -20.92
C ASN A 85 -2.20 -2.14 -19.55
N PRO A 86 -1.65 -1.02 -19.06
CA PRO A 86 -1.02 -0.97 -17.76
C PRO A 86 -2.05 -1.17 -16.64
N LEU A 87 -1.63 -1.78 -15.55
CA LEU A 87 -2.44 -1.88 -14.34
C LEU A 87 -2.78 -0.47 -13.84
N THR A 88 -4.06 -0.18 -13.67
CA THR A 88 -4.51 1.12 -13.15
C THR A 88 -4.83 1.02 -11.68
N ILE A 89 -4.08 1.77 -10.85
CA ILE A 89 -4.28 1.88 -9.40
C ILE A 89 -4.75 3.30 -9.07
N VAL A 90 -5.80 3.42 -8.27
CA VAL A 90 -6.26 4.70 -7.71
C VAL A 90 -6.16 4.65 -6.19
N ASP A 91 -5.45 5.60 -5.61
CA ASP A 91 -5.29 5.78 -4.16
C ASP A 91 -6.12 6.98 -3.69
N LEU A 92 -7.23 6.67 -3.02
CA LEU A 92 -8.26 7.59 -2.58
C LEU A 92 -7.94 8.08 -1.16
N GLY A 93 -7.63 9.37 -1.01
CA GLY A 93 -7.14 9.96 0.23
C GLY A 93 -5.64 9.69 0.45
N CYS A 94 -4.83 9.77 -0.61
CA CYS A 94 -3.43 9.36 -0.61
C CYS A 94 -2.50 10.14 0.34
N GLY A 95 -2.88 11.34 0.75
CA GLY A 95 -2.12 12.15 1.70
C GLY A 95 -0.69 12.41 1.25
N HIS A 96 0.27 11.96 2.06
CA HIS A 96 1.70 12.05 1.75
C HIS A 96 2.19 11.00 0.73
N ALA A 97 1.30 10.17 0.24
CA ALA A 97 1.50 9.21 -0.84
C ALA A 97 2.62 8.17 -0.64
N TYR A 98 3.00 7.86 0.60
CA TYR A 98 4.04 6.85 0.86
C TYR A 98 3.69 5.49 0.24
N LEU A 99 2.42 5.08 0.39
CA LEU A 99 1.93 3.80 -0.12
C LEU A 99 1.72 3.83 -1.63
N THR A 100 1.28 4.98 -2.16
CA THR A 100 1.10 5.22 -3.60
C THR A 100 2.43 5.07 -4.36
N PHE A 101 3.49 5.75 -3.86
CA PHE A 101 4.83 5.63 -4.44
C PHE A 101 5.40 4.22 -4.28
N ALA A 102 5.18 3.57 -3.12
CA ALA A 102 5.65 2.22 -2.87
C ALA A 102 5.03 1.20 -3.83
N ALA A 103 3.71 1.25 -4.04
CA ALA A 103 3.02 0.40 -4.99
C ALA A 103 3.58 0.60 -6.41
N HIS A 104 3.71 1.85 -6.85
CA HIS A 104 4.26 2.19 -8.15
C HIS A 104 5.69 1.66 -8.33
N GLN A 105 6.58 1.94 -7.38
CA GLN A 105 7.99 1.55 -7.48
C GLN A 105 8.17 0.05 -7.45
N TYR A 106 7.49 -0.64 -6.52
CA TYR A 106 7.57 -2.09 -6.43
C TYR A 106 7.13 -2.76 -7.73
N LEU A 107 5.95 -2.38 -8.25
CA LEU A 107 5.42 -2.98 -9.47
C LEU A 107 6.31 -2.72 -10.69
N ARG A 108 6.89 -1.54 -10.80
CA ARG A 108 7.87 -1.25 -11.86
C ARG A 108 9.14 -2.09 -11.74
N ASN A 109 9.64 -2.29 -10.53
CA ASN A 109 10.81 -3.14 -10.29
C ASN A 109 10.55 -4.60 -10.69
N GLU A 110 9.30 -5.07 -10.50
CA GLU A 110 8.85 -6.39 -10.98
C GLU A 110 8.53 -6.43 -12.49
N GLY A 111 8.78 -5.35 -13.23
CA GLY A 111 8.50 -5.27 -14.66
C GLY A 111 7.02 -5.17 -15.02
N ILE A 112 6.16 -4.84 -14.06
CA ILE A 112 4.73 -4.69 -14.27
C ILE A 112 4.43 -3.27 -14.76
N ALA A 113 3.83 -3.16 -15.94
CA ALA A 113 3.36 -1.88 -16.45
C ALA A 113 2.22 -1.36 -15.55
N VAL A 114 2.41 -0.18 -14.96
CA VAL A 114 1.46 0.38 -13.99
C VAL A 114 1.25 1.87 -14.22
N LYS A 115 0.02 2.33 -14.03
CA LYS A 115 -0.37 3.72 -13.95
C LYS A 115 -1.05 3.96 -12.61
N VAL A 116 -0.55 4.92 -11.83
CA VAL A 116 -1.06 5.21 -10.49
C VAL A 116 -1.60 6.63 -10.42
N ILE A 117 -2.76 6.79 -9.83
CA ILE A 117 -3.41 8.09 -9.62
C ILE A 117 -3.70 8.22 -8.13
N GLY A 118 -3.09 9.21 -7.48
CA GLY A 118 -3.40 9.56 -6.09
C GLY A 118 -4.39 10.72 -6.04
N ILE A 119 -5.42 10.60 -5.22
CA ILE A 119 -6.42 11.65 -4.97
C ILE A 119 -6.32 12.09 -3.52
N ASP A 120 -6.28 13.39 -3.30
CA ASP A 120 -6.40 14.00 -1.97
C ASP A 120 -7.04 15.39 -2.14
N ILE A 121 -7.88 15.79 -1.21
CA ILE A 121 -8.55 17.10 -1.26
C ILE A 121 -7.57 18.27 -1.15
N ARG A 122 -6.39 18.02 -0.55
CA ARG A 122 -5.41 19.08 -0.25
C ARG A 122 -4.53 19.38 -1.45
N GLU A 123 -4.64 20.59 -1.98
CA GLU A 123 -3.79 21.10 -3.06
C GLU A 123 -2.28 21.02 -2.71
N SER A 124 -1.91 21.25 -1.44
CA SER A 124 -0.53 21.13 -0.99
C SER A 124 0.02 19.70 -1.09
N ALA A 125 -0.81 18.68 -0.85
CA ALA A 125 -0.45 17.28 -1.02
C ALA A 125 -0.23 16.96 -2.50
N ARG A 126 -1.14 17.39 -3.38
CA ARG A 126 -1.00 17.27 -4.83
C ARG A 126 0.30 17.89 -5.35
N ALA A 127 0.53 19.16 -5.03
CA ALA A 127 1.70 19.90 -5.50
C ALA A 127 3.01 19.22 -5.06
N ARG A 128 3.11 18.84 -3.76
CA ARG A 128 4.26 18.15 -3.21
C ARG A 128 4.50 16.80 -3.89
N ASN A 129 3.47 15.99 -4.03
CA ASN A 129 3.61 14.64 -4.55
C ASN A 129 3.94 14.64 -6.05
N ASN A 130 3.36 15.56 -6.84
CA ASN A 130 3.72 15.74 -8.25
C ASN A 130 5.17 16.25 -8.41
N GLU A 131 5.67 17.10 -7.51
CA GLU A 131 7.07 17.52 -7.51
C GLU A 131 8.02 16.35 -7.23
N ILE A 132 7.67 15.46 -6.30
CA ILE A 132 8.41 14.22 -6.04
C ILE A 132 8.41 13.32 -7.27
N ALA A 133 7.24 13.11 -7.90
CA ALA A 133 7.13 12.31 -9.12
C ALA A 133 8.01 12.86 -10.25
N LYS A 134 8.06 14.19 -10.38
CA LYS A 134 8.93 14.87 -11.37
C LYS A 134 10.41 14.65 -11.06
N LYS A 135 10.84 14.79 -9.80
CA LYS A 135 12.24 14.54 -9.40
C LYS A 135 12.67 13.10 -9.65
N LEU A 136 11.77 12.16 -9.48
CA LEU A 136 12.01 10.74 -9.73
C LEU A 136 11.91 10.36 -11.22
N GLY A 137 11.48 11.28 -12.09
CA GLY A 137 11.33 11.02 -13.53
C GLY A 137 10.22 10.01 -13.86
N ILE A 138 9.13 9.99 -13.06
CA ILE A 138 8.03 9.01 -13.18
C ILE A 138 6.66 9.65 -13.45
N SER A 139 6.62 10.94 -13.78
CA SER A 139 5.36 11.70 -13.97
C SER A 139 4.50 11.21 -15.14
N ASP A 140 5.01 10.36 -16.00
CA ASP A 140 4.28 9.71 -17.08
C ASP A 140 3.44 8.51 -16.63
N SER A 141 3.75 7.94 -15.46
CA SER A 141 3.11 6.75 -14.91
C SER A 141 2.52 6.92 -13.51
N ILE A 142 2.72 8.08 -12.87
CA ILE A 142 2.08 8.45 -11.61
C ILE A 142 1.69 9.92 -11.63
N GLU A 143 0.47 10.23 -11.20
CA GLU A 143 -0.02 11.60 -11.05
C GLU A 143 -0.82 11.78 -9.78
N PHE A 144 -0.91 13.01 -9.30
CA PHE A 144 -1.70 13.35 -8.12
C PHE A 144 -2.67 14.48 -8.46
N ARG A 145 -3.92 14.34 -7.97
CA ARG A 145 -5.01 15.28 -8.20
C ARG A 145 -5.55 15.81 -6.88
N ALA A 146 -5.90 17.08 -6.86
CA ALA A 146 -6.61 17.70 -5.74
C ALA A 146 -8.11 17.66 -6.05
N GLU A 147 -8.77 16.61 -5.58
CA GLU A 147 -10.20 16.35 -5.84
C GLU A 147 -10.82 15.74 -4.59
N GLU A 148 -12.10 15.96 -4.37
CA GLU A 148 -12.90 15.15 -3.45
C GLU A 148 -13.19 13.78 -4.06
N ILE A 149 -13.19 12.72 -3.23
CA ILE A 149 -13.42 11.35 -3.71
C ILE A 149 -14.79 11.24 -4.38
N SER A 150 -15.82 11.85 -3.78
CA SER A 150 -17.19 11.87 -4.29
C SER A 150 -17.35 12.59 -5.62
N GLU A 151 -16.47 13.54 -5.95
CA GLU A 151 -16.54 14.37 -7.15
C GLU A 151 -15.54 13.98 -8.24
N THR A 152 -14.70 12.97 -7.99
CA THR A 152 -13.67 12.57 -8.95
C THR A 152 -14.25 12.15 -10.30
N THR A 153 -13.60 12.59 -11.35
CA THR A 153 -13.99 12.27 -12.74
C THR A 153 -13.45 10.93 -13.23
N LEU A 154 -12.67 10.24 -12.42
CA LEU A 154 -12.14 8.92 -12.76
C LEU A 154 -13.28 7.90 -12.87
N LYS A 155 -13.28 7.13 -13.95
CA LYS A 155 -14.39 6.22 -14.30
C LYS A 155 -14.08 4.75 -14.03
N SER A 156 -12.83 4.39 -13.83
CA SER A 156 -12.43 2.99 -13.60
C SER A 156 -11.07 2.91 -12.95
N ALA A 157 -10.83 1.81 -12.24
CA ALA A 157 -9.53 1.34 -11.80
C ALA A 157 -9.56 -0.19 -11.76
N ASP A 158 -8.39 -0.82 -11.90
CA ASP A 158 -8.22 -2.23 -11.59
C ASP A 158 -8.12 -2.41 -10.07
N VAL A 159 -7.38 -1.54 -9.42
CA VAL A 159 -7.15 -1.55 -7.96
C VAL A 159 -7.53 -0.20 -7.36
N ALA A 160 -8.36 -0.22 -6.33
CA ALA A 160 -8.66 0.93 -5.48
C ALA A 160 -7.99 0.75 -4.11
N ILE A 161 -7.34 1.80 -3.63
CA ILE A 161 -6.68 1.84 -2.32
C ILE A 161 -7.30 3.00 -1.53
N ALA A 162 -7.63 2.78 -0.25
CA ALA A 162 -8.09 3.82 0.68
C ALA A 162 -7.66 3.46 2.11
N LEU A 163 -6.38 3.65 2.43
CA LEU A 163 -5.80 3.26 3.72
C LEU A 163 -5.63 4.45 4.67
N HIS A 164 -5.83 5.67 4.20
CA HIS A 164 -5.74 6.90 4.99
C HIS A 164 -6.95 7.81 4.81
N ALA A 165 -8.03 7.29 4.23
CA ALA A 165 -9.31 7.96 4.16
C ALA A 165 -10.02 7.80 5.52
N CYS A 166 -10.23 8.90 6.23
CA CYS A 166 -10.90 8.91 7.52
C CYS A 166 -12.37 9.31 7.36
N ASP A 167 -13.21 8.83 8.27
CA ASP A 167 -14.63 9.19 8.36
C ASP A 167 -15.38 8.93 7.04
N THR A 168 -16.18 9.86 6.57
CA THR A 168 -16.98 9.76 5.34
C THR A 168 -16.16 9.46 4.08
N ALA A 169 -14.89 9.85 4.05
CA ALA A 169 -14.00 9.57 2.93
C ALA A 169 -13.77 8.06 2.69
N THR A 170 -13.88 7.22 3.72
CA THR A 170 -13.84 5.76 3.58
C THR A 170 -15.09 5.25 2.86
N ASP A 171 -16.27 5.77 3.23
CA ASP A 171 -17.54 5.41 2.61
C ASP A 171 -17.58 5.87 1.14
N ASP A 172 -17.11 7.09 0.85
CA ASP A 172 -16.96 7.61 -0.50
C ASP A 172 -16.02 6.75 -1.35
N ALA A 173 -14.90 6.31 -0.77
CA ALA A 173 -13.94 5.43 -1.45
C ALA A 173 -14.55 4.05 -1.78
N LEU A 174 -15.31 3.47 -0.86
CA LEU A 174 -16.04 2.22 -1.10
C LEU A 174 -17.11 2.40 -2.16
N ALA A 175 -17.93 3.46 -2.06
CA ALA A 175 -18.97 3.77 -3.04
C ALA A 175 -18.37 3.99 -4.43
N TRP A 176 -17.27 4.74 -4.54
CA TRP A 176 -16.56 4.95 -5.79
C TRP A 176 -16.02 3.62 -6.34
N SER A 177 -15.39 2.79 -5.50
CA SER A 177 -14.82 1.50 -5.92
C SER A 177 -15.88 0.56 -6.49
N VAL A 178 -17.05 0.48 -5.85
CA VAL A 178 -18.18 -0.32 -6.33
C VAL A 178 -18.75 0.24 -7.65
N THR A 179 -18.98 1.55 -7.70
CA THR A 179 -19.57 2.21 -8.86
C THR A 179 -18.70 2.12 -10.11
N THR A 180 -17.38 2.22 -9.94
CA THR A 180 -16.41 2.12 -11.05
C THR A 180 -16.02 0.69 -11.38
N GLY A 181 -16.45 -0.29 -10.58
CA GLY A 181 -16.19 -1.71 -10.80
C GLY A 181 -14.73 -2.10 -10.59
N ALA A 182 -14.05 -1.47 -9.61
CA ALA A 182 -12.70 -1.85 -9.22
C ALA A 182 -12.63 -3.34 -8.88
N LYS A 183 -11.60 -4.04 -9.36
CA LYS A 183 -11.48 -5.50 -9.26
C LYS A 183 -10.82 -5.94 -7.97
N LEU A 184 -9.97 -5.09 -7.41
CA LEU A 184 -9.34 -5.28 -6.11
C LEU A 184 -9.50 -3.98 -5.30
N VAL A 185 -9.97 -4.12 -4.06
CA VAL A 185 -10.18 -2.98 -3.17
C VAL A 185 -9.45 -3.22 -1.85
N LEU A 186 -8.56 -2.31 -1.48
CA LEU A 186 -7.80 -2.33 -0.24
C LEU A 186 -8.20 -1.11 0.61
N VAL A 187 -9.00 -1.36 1.63
CA VAL A 187 -9.51 -0.29 2.52
C VAL A 187 -9.19 -0.63 3.97
N ALA A 188 -8.67 0.34 4.70
CA ALA A 188 -8.46 0.24 6.13
C ALA A 188 -9.03 1.50 6.80
N PRO A 189 -10.26 1.43 7.34
CA PRO A 189 -10.82 2.55 8.08
C PRO A 189 -10.00 2.76 9.35
N CYS A 190 -9.54 4.00 9.59
CA CYS A 190 -8.77 4.37 10.76
C CYS A 190 -9.60 5.20 11.75
N CYS A 191 -10.90 4.98 11.78
CA CYS A 191 -11.82 5.78 12.58
C CYS A 191 -12.06 5.21 13.96
N HIS A 192 -12.16 6.10 14.90
CA HIS A 192 -12.60 5.87 16.27
C HIS A 192 -13.93 6.58 16.52
#